data_76cbd7fc2fe96001b91201f704794b5b
#
_entry.id   76cbd7fc2fe96001b91201f704794b5b
#
_cell.length_a   1.000
_cell.length_b   1.000
_cell.length_c   1.000
_cell.angle_alpha   90.00
_cell.angle_beta   90.00
_cell.angle_gamma   90.00
#
_symmetry.space_group_name_H-M   'P 1'
#
loop_
_entity.id
_entity.type
_entity.pdbx_description
1 polymer ?
#
loop_
_entity_poly.entity_id
_entity_poly.type
_entity_poly.pdbx_seq_one_letter_code
_entity_poly.pdbx_strand_id
1 'polypeptide(L)'
;FLFISVTNRCNLDCQGCWVHKTTPPREIPPVDLAKLIRAARSQGCRFFGILGGEPLLYDGLCEVLAQFPDCYFQLFTNAHRLDDAMAARLRDLGTVTPLISIEGLEAVSDVRRGGQGVFAKTLAGFQAARRAGLVTGVATSVCASNIDELATETFARRVMDLGAAYLWYYIYRPVGSAPHPELCLTAEQVQRLRRFIVDLRCQVPMAIVDAYWDADGRALCPAAVGISHHVGPGGDLEPCPPLQFAAENLATAADPVQAVEASTFLKGFRDYATAATRGCPILDDPQGLGRFLAASGARDTSGRGCGLAEYACACRQASHHQPGAEIPERSWAYRFAKKRWFFGFGAYG
;
A
#
# COMPACT_ATOMS: atom_id res chain seq x y z
N PHE A 1 9.88 7.85 1.16
CA PHE A 1 9.40 6.48 0.96
C PHE A 1 8.86 6.32 -0.46
N LEU A 2 9.28 5.29 -1.19
CA LEU A 2 8.87 5.03 -2.56
C LEU A 2 8.26 3.64 -2.66
N PHE A 3 7.03 3.55 -3.18
CA PHE A 3 6.41 2.31 -3.58
C PHE A 3 6.71 2.02 -5.04
N ILE A 4 7.09 0.80 -5.38
CA ILE A 4 7.38 0.39 -6.76
C ILE A 4 6.64 -0.91 -7.07
N SER A 5 5.70 -0.87 -8.01
CA SER A 5 5.08 -2.07 -8.57
C SER A 5 5.98 -2.59 -9.68
N VAL A 6 6.67 -3.70 -9.42
CA VAL A 6 7.63 -4.26 -10.39
C VAL A 6 6.96 -4.98 -11.55
N THR A 7 5.74 -5.51 -11.35
CA THR A 7 4.96 -6.27 -12.34
C THR A 7 3.47 -6.14 -12.07
N ASN A 8 2.62 -6.31 -13.09
CA ASN A 8 1.18 -6.52 -12.91
C ASN A 8 0.78 -8.01 -13.04
N ARG A 9 1.73 -8.94 -13.20
CA ARG A 9 1.45 -10.38 -13.08
C ARG A 9 1.03 -10.72 -11.66
N CYS A 10 -0.01 -11.53 -11.54
CA CYS A 10 -0.42 -12.10 -10.25
C CYS A 10 -1.03 -13.48 -10.46
N ASN A 11 -0.79 -14.37 -9.52
CA ASN A 11 -1.35 -15.71 -9.47
C ASN A 11 -2.69 -15.79 -8.70
N LEU A 12 -3.24 -14.65 -8.24
CA LEU A 12 -4.52 -14.56 -7.56
C LEU A 12 -5.45 -13.56 -8.24
N ASP A 13 -6.76 -13.73 -8.04
CA ASP A 13 -7.84 -12.85 -8.50
C ASP A 13 -8.64 -12.31 -7.31
N CYS A 14 -7.99 -11.49 -6.48
CA CYS A 14 -8.59 -10.95 -5.26
C CYS A 14 -9.75 -10.02 -5.56
N GLN A 15 -10.84 -10.15 -4.80
CA GLN A 15 -11.98 -9.27 -4.90
C GLN A 15 -11.60 -7.81 -4.57
N GLY A 16 -11.90 -6.89 -5.50
CA GLY A 16 -11.59 -5.47 -5.34
C GLY A 16 -10.09 -5.14 -5.41
N CYS A 17 -9.29 -5.95 -6.08
CA CYS A 17 -7.88 -5.66 -6.32
C CYS A 17 -7.74 -4.46 -7.25
N TRP A 18 -6.89 -3.50 -6.87
CA TRP A 18 -6.62 -2.31 -7.69
C TRP A 18 -5.71 -2.61 -8.90
N VAL A 19 -4.98 -3.74 -8.89
CA VAL A 19 -4.08 -4.12 -9.97
C VAL A 19 -4.88 -4.73 -11.11
N HIS A 20 -4.72 -4.18 -12.31
CA HIS A 20 -5.22 -4.77 -13.55
C HIS A 20 -4.14 -5.62 -14.21
N LYS A 21 -4.41 -6.91 -14.41
CA LYS A 21 -3.52 -7.82 -15.12
C LYS A 21 -3.68 -7.64 -16.62
N THR A 22 -2.58 -7.43 -17.34
CA THR A 22 -2.57 -7.29 -18.79
C THR A 22 -1.89 -8.48 -19.47
N THR A 23 -2.17 -8.69 -20.74
CA THR A 23 -1.50 -9.68 -21.58
C THR A 23 -0.98 -8.98 -22.84
N PRO A 24 0.34 -8.85 -23.03
CA PRO A 24 1.42 -9.27 -22.13
C PRO A 24 1.44 -8.48 -20.82
N PRO A 25 2.08 -9.01 -19.77
CA PRO A 25 2.21 -8.28 -18.51
C PRO A 25 3.09 -7.03 -18.67
N ARG A 26 2.79 -6.00 -17.88
CA ARG A 26 3.65 -4.82 -17.77
C ARG A 26 4.62 -5.06 -16.62
N GLU A 27 5.90 -4.82 -16.89
CA GLU A 27 6.97 -5.03 -15.94
C GLU A 27 8.06 -3.98 -16.12
N ILE A 28 8.60 -3.46 -15.02
CA ILE A 28 9.77 -2.58 -15.07
C ILE A 28 10.99 -3.44 -15.41
N PRO A 29 11.76 -3.14 -16.46
CA PRO A 29 13.01 -3.87 -16.72
C PRO A 29 13.96 -3.81 -15.51
N PRO A 30 14.69 -4.89 -15.16
CA PRO A 30 15.59 -4.92 -13.99
C PRO A 30 16.61 -3.77 -13.97
N VAL A 31 17.12 -3.35 -15.11
CA VAL A 31 18.05 -2.23 -15.24
C VAL A 31 17.39 -0.90 -14.86
N ASP A 32 16.11 -0.71 -15.22
CA ASP A 32 15.35 0.49 -14.89
C ASP A 32 14.92 0.48 -13.41
N LEU A 33 14.55 -0.68 -12.87
CA LEU A 33 14.30 -0.82 -11.43
C LEU A 33 15.54 -0.43 -10.61
N ALA A 34 16.72 -0.91 -11.00
CA ALA A 34 17.98 -0.53 -10.36
C ALA A 34 18.28 0.98 -10.51
N LYS A 35 17.99 1.57 -11.67
CA LYS A 35 18.11 3.02 -11.92
C LYS A 35 17.20 3.82 -10.97
N LEU A 36 15.94 3.42 -10.82
CA LEU A 36 14.95 4.08 -9.94
C LEU A 36 15.39 4.03 -8.48
N ILE A 37 15.79 2.85 -7.99
CA ILE A 37 16.26 2.69 -6.60
C ILE A 37 17.51 3.56 -6.37
N ARG A 38 18.46 3.58 -7.31
CA ARG A 38 19.69 4.40 -7.23
C ARG A 38 19.35 5.88 -7.18
N ALA A 39 18.43 6.35 -8.02
CA ALA A 39 18.00 7.74 -8.05
C ALA A 39 17.32 8.15 -6.73
N ALA A 40 16.38 7.37 -6.22
CA ALA A 40 15.75 7.65 -4.94
C ALA A 40 16.73 7.58 -3.76
N ARG A 41 17.67 6.61 -3.79
CA ARG A 41 18.74 6.48 -2.79
C ARG A 41 19.65 7.70 -2.74
N SER A 42 19.97 8.33 -3.89
CA SER A 42 20.78 9.56 -3.94
C SER A 42 20.11 10.74 -3.25
N GLN A 43 18.78 10.73 -3.16
CA GLN A 43 17.96 11.70 -2.42
C GLN A 43 17.69 11.31 -0.95
N GLY A 44 18.42 10.33 -0.42
CA GLY A 44 18.29 9.90 0.96
C GLY A 44 17.18 8.88 1.22
N CYS A 45 16.42 8.47 0.21
CA CYS A 45 15.43 7.39 0.37
C CYS A 45 16.16 6.06 0.60
N ARG A 46 15.90 5.44 1.75
CA ARG A 46 16.50 4.15 2.13
C ARG A 46 15.47 3.06 2.37
N PHE A 47 14.19 3.40 2.29
CA PHE A 47 13.11 2.48 2.54
C PHE A 47 12.15 2.44 1.34
N PHE A 48 11.95 1.24 0.78
CA PHE A 48 11.16 1.00 -0.41
C PHE A 48 10.04 -0.01 -0.13
N GLY A 49 8.84 0.25 -0.67
CA GLY A 49 7.79 -0.76 -0.77
C GLY A 49 7.83 -1.42 -2.14
N ILE A 50 8.12 -2.70 -2.19
CA ILE A 50 8.09 -3.47 -3.43
C ILE A 50 6.72 -4.12 -3.56
N LEU A 51 5.97 -3.66 -4.56
CA LEU A 51 4.61 -4.09 -4.87
C LEU A 51 4.57 -4.73 -6.26
N GLY A 52 3.36 -5.07 -6.65
CA GLY A 52 3.07 -5.53 -8.00
C GLY A 52 1.67 -6.12 -8.03
N GLY A 53 1.44 -7.00 -8.98
CA GLY A 53 0.46 -8.04 -8.81
C GLY A 53 0.95 -9.00 -7.72
N GLU A 54 1.96 -9.82 -8.06
CA GLU A 54 2.76 -10.58 -7.09
C GLU A 54 4.24 -10.40 -7.40
N PRO A 55 5.00 -9.65 -6.59
CA PRO A 55 6.39 -9.33 -6.90
C PRO A 55 7.32 -10.56 -6.90
N LEU A 56 6.97 -11.66 -6.22
CA LEU A 56 7.74 -12.91 -6.29
C LEU A 56 7.56 -13.67 -7.63
N LEU A 57 6.74 -13.15 -8.55
CA LEU A 57 6.68 -13.60 -9.93
C LEU A 57 7.59 -12.78 -10.87
N TYR A 58 8.19 -11.71 -10.36
CA TYR A 58 9.08 -10.87 -11.14
C TYR A 58 10.49 -11.46 -11.18
N ASP A 59 10.97 -11.69 -12.41
CA ASP A 59 12.30 -12.28 -12.62
C ASP A 59 13.41 -11.26 -12.34
N GLY A 60 14.44 -11.67 -11.60
CA GLY A 60 15.59 -10.83 -11.26
C GLY A 60 15.39 -9.92 -10.04
N LEU A 61 14.29 -10.09 -9.26
CA LEU A 61 14.03 -9.25 -8.08
C LEU A 61 15.21 -9.29 -7.10
N CYS A 62 15.62 -10.48 -6.67
CA CYS A 62 16.68 -10.63 -5.68
C CYS A 62 18.01 -10.05 -6.19
N GLU A 63 18.32 -10.24 -7.46
CA GLU A 63 19.54 -9.74 -8.11
C GLU A 63 19.57 -8.20 -8.16
N VAL A 64 18.44 -7.55 -8.32
CA VAL A 64 18.35 -6.08 -8.25
C VAL A 64 18.49 -5.61 -6.80
N LEU A 65 17.76 -6.21 -5.86
CA LEU A 65 17.79 -5.78 -4.46
C LEU A 65 19.17 -5.98 -3.83
N ALA A 66 19.92 -7.01 -4.22
CA ALA A 66 21.29 -7.28 -3.77
C ALA A 66 22.28 -6.13 -4.09
N GLN A 67 21.98 -5.31 -5.09
CA GLN A 67 22.82 -4.15 -5.43
C GLN A 67 22.73 -3.00 -4.40
N PHE A 68 21.78 -3.05 -3.47
CA PHE A 68 21.49 -1.97 -2.53
C PHE A 68 21.47 -2.45 -1.08
N PRO A 69 22.61 -2.91 -0.53
CA PRO A 69 22.67 -3.49 0.82
C PRO A 69 22.43 -2.47 1.96
N ASP A 70 22.42 -1.18 1.64
CA ASP A 70 22.12 -0.06 2.56
C ASP A 70 20.67 0.45 2.43
N CYS A 71 19.83 -0.24 1.65
CA CYS A 71 18.40 0.05 1.51
C CYS A 71 17.57 -1.08 2.09
N TYR A 72 16.38 -0.75 2.62
CA TYR A 72 15.44 -1.72 3.18
C TYR A 72 14.21 -1.84 2.29
N PHE A 73 13.77 -3.08 2.08
CA PHE A 73 12.70 -3.41 1.16
C PHE A 73 11.56 -4.11 1.87
N GLN A 74 10.41 -3.45 1.95
CA GLN A 74 9.17 -4.07 2.39
C GLN A 74 8.50 -4.73 1.18
N LEU A 75 8.47 -6.06 1.16
CA LEU A 75 7.98 -6.86 0.05
C LEU A 75 6.52 -7.26 0.28
N PHE A 76 5.60 -6.62 -0.45
CA PHE A 76 4.17 -6.93 -0.39
C PHE A 76 3.86 -8.18 -1.20
N THR A 77 3.49 -9.27 -0.54
CA THR A 77 3.33 -10.56 -1.21
C THR A 77 2.12 -11.34 -0.70
N ASN A 78 1.52 -12.15 -1.58
CA ASN A 78 0.54 -13.15 -1.18
C ASN A 78 1.19 -14.42 -0.59
N ALA A 79 2.51 -14.50 -0.60
CA ALA A 79 3.37 -15.56 -0.08
C ALA A 79 3.24 -16.94 -0.76
N HIS A 80 2.47 -17.09 -1.84
CA HIS A 80 2.32 -18.38 -2.54
C HIS A 80 3.61 -18.86 -3.24
N ARG A 81 4.55 -17.95 -3.47
CA ARG A 81 5.89 -18.23 -4.03
C ARG A 81 7.00 -18.14 -3.00
N LEU A 82 6.64 -17.95 -1.74
CA LEU A 82 7.58 -17.86 -0.62
C LEU A 82 7.78 -19.25 0.00
N ASP A 83 8.44 -20.12 -0.73
CA ASP A 83 8.90 -21.41 -0.23
C ASP A 83 10.23 -21.28 0.55
N ASP A 84 10.76 -22.40 1.07
CA ASP A 84 11.99 -22.38 1.86
C ASP A 84 13.19 -21.86 1.05
N ALA A 85 13.27 -22.16 -0.25
CA ALA A 85 14.36 -21.70 -1.11
C ALA A 85 14.27 -20.17 -1.34
N MET A 86 13.09 -19.63 -1.65
CA MET A 86 12.90 -18.21 -1.79
C MET A 86 13.11 -17.49 -0.45
N ALA A 87 12.62 -18.03 0.65
CA ALA A 87 12.81 -17.46 1.97
C ALA A 87 14.30 -17.39 2.36
N ALA A 88 15.09 -18.42 2.03
CA ALA A 88 16.54 -18.39 2.22
C ALA A 88 17.20 -17.29 1.38
N ARG A 89 16.84 -17.16 0.09
CA ARG A 89 17.36 -16.09 -0.77
C ARG A 89 17.06 -14.69 -0.21
N LEU A 90 15.81 -14.44 0.25
CA LEU A 90 15.46 -13.17 0.86
C LEU A 90 16.21 -12.93 2.18
N ARG A 91 16.46 -14.00 2.96
CA ARG A 91 17.24 -13.93 4.21
C ARG A 91 18.69 -13.54 3.93
N ASP A 92 19.29 -14.08 2.87
CA ASP A 92 20.68 -13.80 2.49
C ASP A 92 20.87 -12.35 2.05
N LEU A 93 19.85 -11.69 1.51
CA LEU A 93 19.88 -10.25 1.22
C LEU A 93 19.99 -9.40 2.51
N GLY A 94 19.43 -9.86 3.62
CA GLY A 94 19.51 -9.21 4.93
C GLY A 94 18.70 -7.92 5.09
N THR A 95 18.09 -7.42 4.03
CA THR A 95 17.41 -6.10 3.99
C THR A 95 15.94 -6.17 3.57
N VAL A 96 15.39 -7.37 3.43
CA VAL A 96 14.01 -7.59 2.98
C VAL A 96 13.12 -8.03 4.13
N THR A 97 11.96 -7.41 4.27
CA THR A 97 10.90 -7.81 5.19
C THR A 97 9.64 -8.15 4.39
N PRO A 98 9.21 -9.42 4.34
CA PRO A 98 7.93 -9.79 3.73
C PRO A 98 6.77 -9.20 4.52
N LEU A 99 5.88 -8.48 3.82
CA LEU A 99 4.60 -8.01 4.31
C LEU A 99 3.52 -8.85 3.64
N ILE A 100 3.02 -9.84 4.37
CA ILE A 100 2.19 -10.91 3.83
C ILE A 100 0.71 -10.52 3.93
N SER A 101 0.00 -10.62 2.80
CA SER A 101 -1.40 -10.22 2.70
C SER A 101 -2.32 -11.29 3.29
N ILE A 102 -3.05 -10.95 4.36
CA ILE A 102 -4.06 -11.78 5.02
C ILE A 102 -5.31 -10.92 5.25
N GLU A 103 -6.45 -11.34 4.70
CA GLU A 103 -7.67 -10.53 4.69
C GLU A 103 -8.74 -11.00 5.71
N GLY A 104 -8.36 -11.85 6.64
CA GLY A 104 -9.20 -12.47 7.66
C GLY A 104 -8.67 -13.84 8.06
N LEU A 105 -9.46 -14.61 8.79
CA LEU A 105 -9.24 -16.04 8.99
C LEU A 105 -9.62 -16.80 7.71
N GLU A 106 -9.51 -18.12 7.71
CA GLU A 106 -9.54 -18.94 6.50
C GLU A 106 -10.70 -18.60 5.54
N ALA A 107 -11.93 -18.66 5.99
CA ALA A 107 -13.10 -18.49 5.15
C ALA A 107 -13.19 -17.06 4.55
N VAL A 108 -12.98 -16.04 5.38
CA VAL A 108 -13.01 -14.64 4.95
C VAL A 108 -11.85 -14.34 4.03
N SER A 109 -10.65 -14.82 4.38
CA SER A 109 -9.45 -14.61 3.58
C SER A 109 -9.56 -15.30 2.22
N ASP A 110 -10.05 -16.54 2.15
CA ASP A 110 -10.22 -17.27 0.89
C ASP A 110 -11.19 -16.56 -0.06
N VAL A 111 -12.35 -16.10 0.45
CA VAL A 111 -13.31 -15.32 -0.34
C VAL A 111 -12.67 -14.03 -0.88
N ARG A 112 -12.02 -13.27 -0.02
CA ARG A 112 -11.39 -11.99 -0.41
C ARG A 112 -10.22 -12.18 -1.38
N ARG A 113 -9.49 -13.29 -1.27
CA ARG A 113 -8.31 -13.59 -2.08
C ARG A 113 -8.60 -14.40 -3.34
N GLY A 114 -9.89 -14.70 -3.59
CA GLY A 114 -10.38 -15.22 -4.86
C GLY A 114 -10.24 -16.74 -5.03
N GLY A 115 -10.22 -17.54 -3.95
CA GLY A 115 -10.21 -18.99 -4.09
C GLY A 115 -10.07 -19.77 -2.79
N GLN A 116 -10.52 -21.02 -2.82
CA GLN A 116 -10.35 -21.96 -1.71
C GLN A 116 -8.87 -22.37 -1.53
N GLY A 117 -8.45 -22.50 -0.28
CA GLY A 117 -7.10 -22.91 0.11
C GLY A 117 -6.03 -21.85 -0.13
N VAL A 118 -6.42 -20.62 -0.49
CA VAL A 118 -5.49 -19.48 -0.61
C VAL A 118 -4.87 -19.16 0.74
N PHE A 119 -5.68 -19.12 1.80
CA PHE A 119 -5.21 -18.87 3.16
C PHE A 119 -4.19 -19.92 3.62
N ALA A 120 -4.45 -21.20 3.38
CA ALA A 120 -3.53 -22.28 3.75
C ALA A 120 -2.16 -22.13 3.05
N LYS A 121 -2.14 -21.79 1.75
CA LYS A 121 -0.89 -21.52 1.01
C LYS A 121 -0.17 -20.26 1.53
N THR A 122 -0.91 -19.21 1.84
CA THR A 122 -0.35 -17.99 2.44
C THR A 122 0.31 -18.30 3.78
N LEU A 123 -0.31 -19.12 4.63
CA LEU A 123 0.27 -19.57 5.90
C LEU A 123 1.52 -20.42 5.70
N ALA A 124 1.53 -21.31 4.70
CA ALA A 124 2.73 -22.11 4.38
C ALA A 124 3.92 -21.21 4.03
N GLY A 125 3.70 -20.17 3.20
CA GLY A 125 4.73 -19.18 2.89
C GLY A 125 5.16 -18.36 4.10
N PHE A 126 4.22 -17.97 4.96
CA PHE A 126 4.53 -17.30 6.22
C PHE A 126 5.45 -18.16 7.10
N GLN A 127 5.16 -19.45 7.22
CA GLN A 127 5.96 -20.39 7.99
C GLN A 127 7.37 -20.58 7.39
N ALA A 128 7.50 -20.61 6.05
CA ALA A 128 8.79 -20.67 5.37
C ALA A 128 9.65 -19.44 5.70
N ALA A 129 9.05 -18.23 5.62
CA ALA A 129 9.73 -17.00 6.01
C ALA A 129 10.20 -17.03 7.48
N ARG A 130 9.34 -17.53 8.38
CA ARG A 130 9.68 -17.68 9.80
C ARG A 130 10.82 -18.66 10.03
N ARG A 131 10.79 -19.84 9.38
CA ARG A 131 11.89 -20.83 9.47
C ARG A 131 13.22 -20.24 9.01
N ALA A 132 13.20 -19.42 7.96
CA ALA A 132 14.38 -18.70 7.48
C ALA A 132 14.84 -17.57 8.41
N GLY A 133 14.08 -17.20 9.46
CA GLY A 133 14.39 -16.12 10.38
C GLY A 133 14.17 -14.73 9.83
N LEU A 134 13.27 -14.57 8.83
CA LEU A 134 12.87 -13.28 8.31
C LEU A 134 11.97 -12.55 9.30
N VAL A 135 12.16 -11.25 9.45
CA VAL A 135 11.18 -10.37 10.09
C VAL A 135 10.00 -10.21 9.14
N THR A 136 8.82 -10.67 9.55
CA THR A 136 7.61 -10.67 8.74
C THR A 136 6.53 -9.77 9.32
N GLY A 137 5.74 -9.15 8.44
CA GLY A 137 4.51 -8.45 8.80
C GLY A 137 3.29 -9.06 8.12
N VAL A 138 2.12 -8.65 8.57
CA VAL A 138 0.84 -8.94 7.93
C VAL A 138 0.21 -7.64 7.46
N ALA A 139 -0.28 -7.60 6.23
CA ALA A 139 -1.12 -6.51 5.69
C ALA A 139 -2.55 -6.97 5.53
N THR A 140 -3.49 -6.13 5.92
CA THR A 140 -4.92 -6.37 5.74
C THR A 140 -5.58 -5.20 5.02
N SER A 141 -6.41 -5.46 4.02
CA SER A 141 -7.27 -4.46 3.37
C SER A 141 -8.65 -4.51 4.01
N VAL A 142 -8.88 -3.65 5.01
CA VAL A 142 -10.12 -3.62 5.78
C VAL A 142 -11.26 -3.08 4.94
N CYS A 143 -12.35 -3.83 4.88
CA CYS A 143 -13.55 -3.51 4.14
C CYS A 143 -14.82 -3.99 4.90
N ALA A 144 -15.98 -3.68 4.37
CA ALA A 144 -17.25 -4.02 5.02
C ALA A 144 -17.43 -5.54 5.27
N SER A 145 -16.87 -6.39 4.39
CA SER A 145 -17.02 -7.84 4.50
C SER A 145 -16.06 -8.52 5.50
N ASN A 146 -15.03 -7.83 5.99
CA ASN A 146 -14.03 -8.44 6.87
C ASN A 146 -13.72 -7.64 8.16
N ILE A 147 -14.25 -6.44 8.32
CA ILE A 147 -13.96 -5.60 9.49
C ILE A 147 -14.37 -6.27 10.81
N ASP A 148 -15.44 -7.06 10.81
CA ASP A 148 -15.93 -7.73 12.02
C ASP A 148 -14.98 -8.81 12.53
N GLU A 149 -14.13 -9.34 11.66
CA GLU A 149 -13.06 -10.26 12.01
C GLU A 149 -11.73 -9.55 12.25
N LEU A 150 -11.33 -8.65 11.35
CA LEU A 150 -10.04 -7.96 11.41
C LEU A 150 -9.91 -6.97 12.58
N ALA A 151 -11.00 -6.29 12.95
CA ALA A 151 -11.02 -5.37 14.07
C ALA A 151 -11.38 -6.10 15.39
N THR A 152 -10.65 -7.19 15.67
CA THR A 152 -10.78 -7.99 16.90
C THR A 152 -9.41 -8.33 17.49
N GLU A 153 -9.38 -8.46 18.81
CA GLU A 153 -8.17 -8.91 19.52
C GLU A 153 -7.81 -10.35 19.13
N THR A 154 -8.81 -11.20 18.86
CA THR A 154 -8.60 -12.58 18.40
C THR A 154 -7.79 -12.65 17.13
N PHE A 155 -8.12 -11.83 16.13
CA PHE A 155 -7.34 -11.76 14.89
C PHE A 155 -5.92 -11.26 15.16
N ALA A 156 -5.76 -10.17 15.91
CA ALA A 156 -4.44 -9.62 16.24
C ALA A 156 -3.57 -10.64 16.98
N ARG A 157 -4.13 -11.37 17.96
CA ARG A 157 -3.42 -12.45 18.67
C ARG A 157 -3.03 -13.58 17.73
N ARG A 158 -3.93 -13.99 16.83
CA ARG A 158 -3.62 -15.01 15.83
C ARG A 158 -2.44 -14.62 14.95
N VAL A 159 -2.38 -13.36 14.50
CA VAL A 159 -1.26 -12.81 13.72
C VAL A 159 0.05 -12.82 14.55
N MET A 160 -0.03 -12.49 15.83
CA MET A 160 1.13 -12.58 16.75
C MET A 160 1.60 -14.03 16.95
N ASP A 161 0.70 -14.98 17.11
CA ASP A 161 1.00 -16.42 17.27
C ASP A 161 1.69 -17.00 16.02
N LEU A 162 1.36 -16.47 14.84
CA LEU A 162 2.10 -16.77 13.61
C LEU A 162 3.54 -16.26 13.65
N GLY A 163 3.85 -15.31 14.51
CA GLY A 163 5.17 -14.70 14.68
C GLY A 163 5.38 -13.44 13.86
N ALA A 164 4.31 -12.74 13.48
CA ALA A 164 4.43 -11.43 12.84
C ALA A 164 4.98 -10.38 13.80
N ALA A 165 5.92 -9.57 13.33
CA ALA A 165 6.50 -8.46 14.07
C ALA A 165 5.63 -7.19 13.98
N TYR A 166 4.83 -7.07 12.93
CA TYR A 166 3.96 -5.93 12.71
C TYR A 166 2.72 -6.29 11.90
N LEU A 167 1.63 -5.53 12.13
CA LEU A 167 0.34 -5.68 11.45
C LEU A 167 -0.06 -4.33 10.85
N TRP A 168 -0.30 -4.30 9.55
CA TRP A 168 -0.62 -3.08 8.82
C TRP A 168 -2.07 -3.11 8.33
N TYR A 169 -2.87 -2.16 8.81
CA TYR A 169 -4.25 -1.96 8.42
C TYR A 169 -4.36 -0.96 7.27
N TYR A 170 -4.84 -1.40 6.11
CA TYR A 170 -5.23 -0.56 4.99
C TYR A 170 -6.75 -0.44 4.92
N ILE A 171 -7.26 0.73 4.57
CA ILE A 171 -8.67 0.91 4.26
C ILE A 171 -8.87 0.63 2.77
N TYR A 172 -9.86 -0.17 2.45
CA TYR A 172 -10.23 -0.52 1.08
C TYR A 172 -10.63 0.72 0.26
N ARG A 173 -10.33 0.71 -1.04
CA ARG A 173 -10.75 1.71 -2.03
C ARG A 173 -11.35 1.02 -3.23
N PRO A 174 -12.53 1.48 -3.73
CA PRO A 174 -13.24 0.84 -4.83
C PRO A 174 -12.65 1.29 -6.18
N VAL A 175 -11.48 0.79 -6.50
CA VAL A 175 -10.77 1.03 -7.76
C VAL A 175 -10.31 -0.29 -8.37
N GLY A 176 -9.96 -0.29 -9.66
CA GLY A 176 -9.50 -1.50 -10.35
C GLY A 176 -10.53 -2.03 -11.34
N SER A 177 -10.27 -3.22 -11.89
CA SER A 177 -11.11 -3.81 -12.95
C SER A 177 -12.53 -4.18 -12.47
N ALA A 178 -12.67 -4.45 -11.20
CA ALA A 178 -13.94 -4.74 -10.54
C ALA A 178 -13.99 -3.96 -9.21
N PRO A 179 -14.27 -2.65 -9.26
CA PRO A 179 -14.45 -1.86 -8.07
C PRO A 179 -15.74 -2.30 -7.38
N HIS A 180 -15.65 -2.66 -6.13
CA HIS A 180 -16.75 -3.14 -5.30
C HIS A 180 -17.13 -2.05 -4.28
N PRO A 181 -17.93 -1.03 -4.63
CA PRO A 181 -18.28 0.08 -3.73
C PRO A 181 -19.01 -0.40 -2.47
N GLU A 182 -19.73 -1.53 -2.54
CA GLU A 182 -20.37 -2.17 -1.40
C GLU A 182 -19.39 -2.70 -0.34
N LEU A 183 -18.12 -2.84 -0.69
CA LEU A 183 -17.06 -3.20 0.26
C LEU A 183 -16.47 -2.00 1.00
N CYS A 184 -16.84 -0.76 0.65
CA CYS A 184 -16.39 0.41 1.37
C CYS A 184 -16.91 0.40 2.81
N LEU A 185 -16.10 0.87 3.73
CA LEU A 185 -16.50 1.03 5.13
C LEU A 185 -17.52 2.16 5.28
N THR A 186 -18.48 2.01 6.20
CA THR A 186 -19.28 3.13 6.66
C THR A 186 -18.48 4.05 7.59
N ALA A 187 -18.99 5.24 7.88
CA ALA A 187 -18.37 6.19 8.81
C ALA A 187 -18.18 5.57 10.21
N GLU A 188 -19.17 4.85 10.68
CA GLU A 188 -19.16 4.15 11.97
C GLU A 188 -18.09 3.04 11.99
N GLN A 189 -17.98 2.29 10.88
CA GLN A 189 -16.96 1.24 10.75
C GLN A 189 -15.54 1.84 10.72
N VAL A 190 -15.32 2.96 10.06
CA VAL A 190 -14.03 3.68 10.08
C VAL A 190 -13.69 4.14 11.50
N GLN A 191 -14.66 4.68 12.25
CA GLN A 191 -14.49 5.09 13.65
C GLN A 191 -14.19 3.89 14.55
N ARG A 192 -14.89 2.77 14.35
CA ARG A 192 -14.64 1.52 15.06
C ARG A 192 -13.22 1.01 14.81
N LEU A 193 -12.78 1.00 13.54
CA LEU A 193 -11.43 0.61 13.18
C LEU A 193 -10.39 1.49 13.86
N ARG A 194 -10.59 2.81 13.83
CA ARG A 194 -9.66 3.75 14.47
C ARG A 194 -9.56 3.53 15.99
N ARG A 195 -10.69 3.41 16.69
CA ARG A 195 -10.68 3.10 18.13
C ARG A 195 -9.94 1.80 18.42
N PHE A 196 -10.27 0.76 17.67
CA PHE A 196 -9.63 -0.54 17.82
C PHE A 196 -8.10 -0.46 17.64
N ILE A 197 -7.61 0.21 16.60
CA ILE A 197 -6.17 0.39 16.35
C ILE A 197 -5.50 1.12 17.52
N VAL A 198 -6.09 2.20 18.01
CA VAL A 198 -5.55 2.98 19.12
C VAL A 198 -5.48 2.17 20.42
N ASP A 199 -6.54 1.41 20.71
CA ASP A 199 -6.61 0.57 21.90
C ASP A 199 -5.64 -0.63 21.80
N LEU A 200 -5.58 -1.29 20.65
CA LEU A 200 -4.68 -2.41 20.39
C LEU A 200 -3.20 -2.03 20.58
N ARG A 201 -2.82 -0.83 20.19
CA ARG A 201 -1.45 -0.28 20.38
C ARG A 201 -1.03 -0.16 21.84
N CYS A 202 -1.98 -0.16 22.76
CA CYS A 202 -1.71 -0.15 24.21
C CYS A 202 -1.67 -1.56 24.82
N GLN A 203 -2.12 -2.57 24.08
CA GLN A 203 -2.39 -3.91 24.61
C GLN A 203 -1.42 -4.98 24.10
N VAL A 204 -0.83 -4.78 22.92
CA VAL A 204 0.01 -5.79 22.28
C VAL A 204 1.44 -5.30 22.06
N PRO A 205 2.44 -6.18 22.15
CA PRO A 205 3.84 -5.85 21.88
C PRO A 205 4.19 -5.79 20.39
N MET A 206 3.24 -6.17 19.50
CA MET A 206 3.39 -6.11 18.05
C MET A 206 3.19 -4.68 17.54
N ALA A 207 3.98 -4.25 16.55
CA ALA A 207 3.78 -2.96 15.93
C ALA A 207 2.49 -2.93 15.07
N ILE A 208 1.57 -2.02 15.40
CA ILE A 208 0.31 -1.84 14.67
C ILE A 208 0.42 -0.58 13.82
N VAL A 209 0.39 -0.75 12.50
CA VAL A 209 0.66 0.32 11.53
C VAL A 209 -0.63 0.75 10.85
N ASP A 210 -0.83 2.05 10.74
CA ASP A 210 -1.75 2.71 9.81
C ASP A 210 -1.04 3.91 9.17
N ALA A 211 -1.51 4.37 8.03
CA ALA A 211 -0.97 5.53 7.32
C ALA A 211 -2.04 6.62 7.13
N TYR A 212 -3.05 6.71 8.02
CA TYR A 212 -4.25 7.50 7.79
C TYR A 212 -4.48 8.62 8.79
N TRP A 213 -3.90 8.52 9.99
CA TRP A 213 -4.12 9.49 11.05
C TRP A 213 -2.82 9.95 11.68
N ASP A 214 -2.73 11.24 11.96
CA ASP A 214 -1.65 11.81 12.75
C ASP A 214 -1.76 11.43 14.25
N ALA A 215 -0.87 11.98 15.08
CA ALA A 215 -0.84 11.69 16.51
C ALA A 215 -2.08 12.20 17.26
N ASP A 216 -2.73 13.22 16.75
CA ASP A 216 -3.92 13.83 17.33
C ASP A 216 -5.23 13.27 16.74
N GLY A 217 -5.12 12.25 15.87
CA GLY A 217 -6.26 11.55 15.26
C GLY A 217 -6.85 12.25 14.05
N ARG A 218 -6.20 13.31 13.56
CA ARG A 218 -6.63 14.00 12.35
C ARG A 218 -6.25 13.18 11.13
N ALA A 219 -7.09 13.21 10.12
CA ALA A 219 -6.83 12.53 8.87
C ALA A 219 -5.56 13.04 8.17
N LEU A 220 -4.87 12.12 7.49
CA LEU A 220 -3.67 12.38 6.71
C LEU A 220 -3.69 11.52 5.45
N CYS A 221 -3.46 12.15 4.30
CA CYS A 221 -3.21 11.44 3.05
C CYS A 221 -1.70 11.51 2.71
N PRO A 222 -0.95 10.40 2.77
CA PRO A 222 0.50 10.40 2.51
C PRO A 222 0.88 10.97 1.15
N ALA A 223 0.06 10.74 0.12
CA ALA A 223 0.29 11.27 -1.22
C ALA A 223 0.06 12.79 -1.29
N ALA A 224 -0.97 13.30 -0.60
CA ALA A 224 -1.26 14.74 -0.56
C ALA A 224 -0.16 15.53 0.14
N VAL A 225 0.48 14.97 1.16
CA VAL A 225 1.60 15.64 1.85
C VAL A 225 2.97 15.34 1.23
N GLY A 226 3.02 14.55 0.16
CA GLY A 226 4.26 14.27 -0.56
C GLY A 226 5.24 13.35 0.19
N ILE A 227 4.77 12.60 1.19
CA ILE A 227 5.62 11.67 1.95
C ILE A 227 5.99 10.44 1.12
N SER A 228 5.08 9.99 0.26
CA SER A 228 5.30 8.82 -0.58
C SER A 228 4.69 9.02 -1.96
N HIS A 229 5.33 8.37 -2.93
CA HIS A 229 4.83 8.23 -4.29
C HIS A 229 4.84 6.78 -4.70
N HIS A 230 4.23 6.49 -5.83
CA HIS A 230 4.20 5.17 -6.43
C HIS A 230 4.80 5.21 -7.83
N VAL A 231 5.55 4.19 -8.19
CA VAL A 231 5.96 3.93 -9.56
C VAL A 231 5.23 2.68 -10.04
N GLY A 232 4.38 2.84 -11.03
CA GLY A 232 3.61 1.75 -11.64
C GLY A 232 4.50 0.78 -12.44
N PRO A 233 3.97 -0.40 -12.83
CA PRO A 233 4.76 -1.44 -13.51
C PRO A 233 5.21 -1.06 -14.92
N GLY A 234 4.76 0.08 -15.44
CA GLY A 234 5.28 0.70 -16.67
C GLY A 234 6.33 1.77 -16.42
N GLY A 235 6.74 2.02 -15.18
CA GLY A 235 7.65 3.11 -14.81
C GLY A 235 6.95 4.45 -14.60
N ASP A 236 5.63 4.50 -14.60
CA ASP A 236 4.83 5.72 -14.49
C ASP A 236 4.82 6.26 -13.05
N LEU A 237 5.05 7.56 -12.88
CA LEU A 237 5.06 8.24 -11.59
C LEU A 237 3.65 8.63 -11.16
N GLU A 238 3.12 7.92 -10.19
CA GLU A 238 1.75 8.04 -9.70
C GLU A 238 1.70 8.61 -8.27
N PRO A 239 0.64 9.33 -7.88
CA PRO A 239 0.50 9.86 -6.50
C PRO A 239 0.48 8.75 -5.44
N CYS A 240 -0.22 7.66 -5.68
CA CYS A 240 -0.30 6.49 -4.79
C CYS A 240 -0.72 5.23 -5.56
N PRO A 241 -0.52 4.01 -5.02
CA PRO A 241 -0.81 2.77 -5.74
C PRO A 241 -2.24 2.64 -6.28
N PRO A 242 -3.31 3.04 -5.56
CA PRO A 242 -4.67 2.97 -6.10
C PRO A 242 -5.01 4.05 -7.14
N LEU A 243 -4.25 5.16 -7.21
CA LEU A 243 -4.50 6.25 -8.15
C LEU A 243 -3.54 6.15 -9.35
N GLN A 244 -3.92 5.32 -10.31
CA GLN A 244 -3.12 4.98 -11.48
C GLN A 244 -3.26 6.03 -12.60
N PHE A 245 -2.72 7.21 -12.36
CA PHE A 245 -2.60 8.33 -13.31
C PHE A 245 -1.23 8.96 -13.18
N ALA A 246 -0.62 9.29 -14.31
CA ALA A 246 0.71 9.90 -14.35
C ALA A 246 0.86 10.86 -15.53
N ALA A 247 1.67 11.90 -15.35
CA ALA A 247 2.17 12.74 -16.44
C ALA A 247 3.59 12.31 -16.85
N GLU A 248 4.41 11.88 -15.90
CA GLU A 248 5.80 11.48 -16.10
C GLU A 248 5.97 9.96 -16.08
N ASN A 249 7.04 9.49 -16.77
CA ASN A 249 7.49 8.10 -16.70
C ASN A 249 8.97 8.09 -16.29
N LEU A 250 9.26 7.52 -15.12
CA LEU A 250 10.61 7.54 -14.54
C LEU A 250 11.56 6.51 -15.17
N ALA A 251 11.04 5.44 -15.74
CA ALA A 251 11.89 4.44 -16.43
C ALA A 251 12.53 5.04 -17.69
N THR A 252 11.79 5.87 -18.42
CA THR A 252 12.26 6.52 -19.63
C THR A 252 12.88 7.91 -19.40
N ALA A 253 12.67 8.51 -18.22
CA ALA A 253 13.25 9.80 -17.88
C ALA A 253 14.79 9.76 -17.91
N ALA A 254 15.41 10.78 -18.48
CA ALA A 254 16.86 10.93 -18.45
C ALA A 254 17.36 11.07 -17.00
N ASP A 255 16.69 11.90 -16.22
CA ASP A 255 16.91 12.09 -14.78
C ASP A 255 15.59 11.89 -14.02
N PRO A 256 15.43 10.73 -13.33
CA PRO A 256 14.23 10.45 -12.53
C PRO A 256 14.03 11.42 -11.36
N VAL A 257 15.11 11.96 -10.76
CA VAL A 257 15.04 12.92 -9.65
C VAL A 257 14.42 14.22 -10.15
N GLN A 258 14.97 14.77 -11.22
CA GLN A 258 14.47 16.00 -11.83
C GLN A 258 13.02 15.82 -12.29
N ALA A 259 12.65 14.65 -12.84
CA ALA A 259 11.28 14.38 -13.26
C ALA A 259 10.27 14.44 -12.08
N VAL A 260 10.64 13.92 -10.91
CA VAL A 260 9.82 14.02 -9.69
C VAL A 260 9.72 15.47 -9.22
N GLU A 261 10.84 16.18 -9.13
CA GLU A 261 10.89 17.56 -8.63
C GLU A 261 10.17 18.56 -9.54
N ALA A 262 10.24 18.35 -10.83
CA ALA A 262 9.61 19.21 -11.84
C ALA A 262 8.13 18.88 -12.07
N SER A 263 7.63 17.73 -11.58
CA SER A 263 6.26 17.27 -11.86
C SER A 263 5.21 18.29 -11.46
N THR A 264 4.57 18.89 -12.45
CA THR A 264 3.43 19.80 -12.26
C THR A 264 2.18 19.02 -11.87
N PHE A 265 2.07 17.76 -12.33
CA PHE A 265 0.97 16.88 -11.97
C PHE A 265 0.97 16.55 -10.48
N LEU A 266 2.10 16.12 -9.92
CA LEU A 266 2.19 15.81 -8.49
C LEU A 266 2.00 17.04 -7.61
N LYS A 267 2.50 18.20 -8.02
CA LYS A 267 2.26 19.48 -7.32
C LYS A 267 0.78 19.83 -7.34
N GLY A 268 0.16 19.82 -8.52
CA GLY A 268 -1.28 20.08 -8.68
C GLY A 268 -2.14 19.07 -7.92
N PHE A 269 -1.77 17.79 -7.89
CA PHE A 269 -2.46 16.78 -7.09
C PHE A 269 -2.42 17.11 -5.59
N ARG A 270 -1.27 17.52 -5.07
CA ARG A 270 -1.14 17.92 -3.65
C ARG A 270 -2.03 19.12 -3.32
N ASP A 271 -2.01 20.13 -4.16
CA ASP A 271 -2.82 21.33 -3.99
C ASP A 271 -4.32 20.98 -4.03
N TYR A 272 -4.76 20.20 -5.03
CA TYR A 272 -6.13 19.71 -5.13
C TYR A 272 -6.53 18.87 -3.91
N ALA A 273 -5.75 17.85 -3.57
CA ALA A 273 -6.09 16.93 -2.51
C ALA A 273 -6.16 17.63 -1.14
N THR A 274 -5.24 18.56 -0.88
CA THR A 274 -5.22 19.34 0.37
C THR A 274 -6.42 20.27 0.48
N ALA A 275 -6.88 20.86 -0.64
CA ALA A 275 -8.05 21.72 -0.68
C ALA A 275 -9.36 20.92 -0.59
N ALA A 276 -9.44 19.75 -1.22
CA ALA A 276 -10.63 18.93 -1.27
C ALA A 276 -10.91 18.19 0.04
N THR A 277 -9.87 17.60 0.64
CA THR A 277 -10.00 16.78 1.87
C THR A 277 -8.65 16.55 2.54
N ARG A 278 -8.66 16.32 3.84
CA ARG A 278 -7.50 15.75 4.54
C ARG A 278 -7.44 14.22 4.42
N GLY A 279 -8.53 13.59 3.95
CA GLY A 279 -8.68 12.15 3.79
C GLY A 279 -8.20 11.65 2.44
N CYS A 280 -8.93 10.68 1.90
CA CYS A 280 -8.63 10.06 0.61
C CYS A 280 -9.50 10.65 -0.49
N PRO A 281 -8.97 11.39 -1.47
CA PRO A 281 -9.78 11.97 -2.55
C PRO A 281 -10.57 10.94 -3.36
N ILE A 282 -10.05 9.70 -3.47
CA ILE A 282 -10.76 8.58 -4.14
C ILE A 282 -12.09 8.27 -3.46
N LEU A 283 -12.16 8.44 -2.13
CA LEU A 283 -13.36 8.16 -1.33
C LEU A 283 -14.20 9.41 -1.13
N ASP A 284 -13.57 10.54 -0.77
CA ASP A 284 -14.27 11.75 -0.35
C ASP A 284 -14.82 12.59 -1.51
N ASP A 285 -14.10 12.65 -2.63
CA ASP A 285 -14.48 13.44 -3.80
C ASP A 285 -14.04 12.81 -5.13
N PRO A 286 -14.56 11.60 -5.45
CA PRO A 286 -14.14 10.91 -6.68
C PRO A 286 -14.44 11.70 -7.95
N GLN A 287 -15.57 12.40 -8.01
CA GLN A 287 -15.94 13.19 -9.19
C GLN A 287 -15.07 14.44 -9.35
N GLY A 288 -14.75 15.13 -8.25
CA GLY A 288 -13.80 16.25 -8.26
C GLY A 288 -12.40 15.78 -8.65
N LEU A 289 -11.99 14.63 -8.14
CA LEU A 289 -10.73 13.99 -8.54
C LEU A 289 -10.72 13.69 -10.05
N GLY A 290 -11.81 13.14 -10.60
CA GLY A 290 -11.93 12.89 -12.03
C GLY A 290 -11.81 14.17 -12.87
N ARG A 291 -12.44 15.29 -12.45
CA ARG A 291 -12.31 16.60 -13.10
C ARG A 291 -10.86 17.13 -13.05
N PHE A 292 -10.22 17.01 -11.88
CA PHE A 292 -8.81 17.38 -11.72
C PHE A 292 -7.91 16.57 -12.67
N LEU A 293 -8.06 15.24 -12.70
CA LEU A 293 -7.27 14.35 -13.56
C LEU A 293 -7.45 14.70 -15.04
N ALA A 294 -8.67 14.94 -15.49
CA ALA A 294 -8.96 15.35 -16.88
C ALA A 294 -8.29 16.69 -17.23
N ALA A 295 -8.28 17.66 -16.30
CA ALA A 295 -7.68 18.97 -16.51
C ALA A 295 -6.13 18.95 -16.41
N SER A 296 -5.56 18.02 -15.69
CA SER A 296 -4.10 17.94 -15.43
C SER A 296 -3.29 17.41 -16.60
N GLY A 297 -3.92 16.82 -17.62
CA GLY A 297 -3.24 16.13 -18.72
C GLY A 297 -2.60 14.79 -18.33
N ALA A 298 -2.85 14.31 -17.13
CA ALA A 298 -2.36 12.99 -16.70
C ALA A 298 -3.08 11.88 -17.48
N ARG A 299 -2.31 10.86 -17.89
CA ARG A 299 -2.85 9.68 -18.58
C ARG A 299 -3.23 8.58 -17.59
N ASP A 300 -4.23 7.80 -17.94
CA ASP A 300 -4.57 6.55 -17.25
C ASP A 300 -3.43 5.52 -17.46
N THR A 301 -2.80 5.12 -16.37
CA THR A 301 -1.69 4.16 -16.34
C THR A 301 -2.12 2.77 -15.90
N SER A 302 -3.41 2.59 -15.59
CA SER A 302 -3.96 1.30 -15.13
C SER A 302 -3.93 0.20 -16.21
N GLY A 303 -3.89 0.59 -17.49
CA GLY A 303 -4.03 -0.32 -18.62
C GLY A 303 -5.49 -0.68 -18.98
N ARG A 304 -6.48 -0.11 -18.25
CA ARG A 304 -7.91 -0.31 -18.54
C ARG A 304 -8.46 0.70 -19.54
N GLY A 305 -7.90 1.91 -19.57
CA GLY A 305 -8.32 2.99 -20.47
C GLY A 305 -9.68 3.63 -20.12
N CYS A 306 -10.23 3.31 -18.96
CA CYS A 306 -11.54 3.81 -18.49
C CYS A 306 -11.49 4.58 -17.17
N GLY A 307 -10.31 4.84 -16.63
CA GLY A 307 -10.15 5.42 -15.28
C GLY A 307 -10.87 6.76 -15.08
N LEU A 308 -10.89 7.66 -16.07
CA LEU A 308 -11.65 8.90 -15.97
C LEU A 308 -13.16 8.66 -15.91
N ALA A 309 -13.69 7.73 -16.72
CA ALA A 309 -15.09 7.36 -16.69
C ALA A 309 -15.48 6.70 -15.35
N GLU A 310 -14.60 5.90 -14.77
CA GLU A 310 -14.80 5.29 -13.46
C GLU A 310 -15.00 6.38 -12.39
N TYR A 311 -14.14 7.40 -12.34
CA TYR A 311 -14.26 8.50 -11.38
C TYR A 311 -15.50 9.38 -11.64
N ALA A 312 -15.87 9.59 -12.90
CA ALA A 312 -17.07 10.37 -13.24
C ALA A 312 -18.37 9.71 -12.73
N CYS A 313 -18.40 8.37 -12.69
CA CYS A 313 -19.55 7.59 -12.22
C CYS A 313 -19.47 7.21 -10.73
N ALA A 314 -18.30 7.37 -10.08
CA ALA A 314 -18.11 6.97 -8.70
C ALA A 314 -18.90 7.85 -7.73
N CYS A 315 -19.49 7.22 -6.70
CA CYS A 315 -20.16 7.91 -5.61
C CYS A 315 -19.18 8.12 -4.45
N ARG A 316 -19.39 9.21 -3.72
CA ARG A 316 -18.70 9.51 -2.48
C ARG A 316 -18.86 8.35 -1.49
N GLN A 317 -17.78 7.97 -0.81
CA GLN A 317 -17.73 6.97 0.22
C GLN A 317 -17.15 7.56 1.51
N ALA A 318 -17.38 6.90 2.65
CA ALA A 318 -16.75 7.32 3.89
C ALA A 318 -15.24 7.06 3.85
N SER A 319 -14.49 8.07 4.25
CA SER A 319 -13.03 7.97 4.41
C SER A 319 -12.62 8.06 5.87
N HIS A 320 -11.33 8.04 6.10
CA HIS A 320 -10.74 8.29 7.42
C HIS A 320 -10.78 9.77 7.85
N HIS A 321 -11.26 10.69 7.01
CA HIS A 321 -11.48 12.09 7.34
C HIS A 321 -12.88 12.28 7.90
N GLN A 322 -12.97 12.40 9.22
CA GLN A 322 -14.21 12.58 9.96
C GLN A 322 -14.04 13.74 10.97
N PRO A 323 -14.18 15.00 10.51
CA PRO A 323 -14.01 16.17 11.36
C PRO A 323 -14.93 16.17 12.56
N GLY A 324 -14.38 16.47 13.74
CA GLY A 324 -15.10 16.48 15.01
C GLY A 324 -15.25 15.10 15.68
N ALA A 325 -14.72 14.05 15.05
CA ALA A 325 -14.72 12.70 15.59
C ALA A 325 -13.30 12.10 15.67
N GLU A 326 -12.30 12.96 15.83
CA GLU A 326 -10.90 12.59 15.90
C GLU A 326 -10.62 11.76 17.15
N ILE A 327 -9.85 10.67 16.99
CA ILE A 327 -9.42 9.81 18.09
C ILE A 327 -7.90 9.87 18.18
N PRO A 328 -7.34 10.63 19.15
CA PRO A 328 -5.89 10.77 19.35
C PRO A 328 -5.23 9.45 19.75
N GLU A 329 -3.94 9.31 19.43
CA GLU A 329 -3.12 8.21 19.94
C GLU A 329 -3.07 8.24 21.46
N ARG A 330 -3.24 7.07 22.10
CA ARG A 330 -3.16 6.89 23.54
C ARG A 330 -1.75 6.48 23.98
N SER A 331 -1.09 5.64 23.19
CA SER A 331 0.27 5.20 23.45
C SER A 331 1.26 6.34 23.22
N TRP A 332 2.10 6.65 24.23
CA TRP A 332 3.13 7.69 24.11
C TRP A 332 4.16 7.38 23.01
N ALA A 333 4.49 6.09 22.84
CA ALA A 333 5.45 5.66 21.84
C ALA A 333 4.95 5.94 20.42
N TYR A 334 3.66 5.65 20.15
CA TYR A 334 3.05 5.97 18.84
C TYR A 334 2.87 7.47 18.64
N ARG A 335 2.53 8.23 19.69
CA ARG A 335 2.51 9.71 19.61
C ARG A 335 3.88 10.26 19.23
N PHE A 336 4.93 9.79 19.89
CA PHE A 336 6.30 10.18 19.59
C PHE A 336 6.70 9.79 18.16
N ALA A 337 6.48 8.54 17.77
CA ALA A 337 6.82 8.04 16.45
C ALA A 337 6.11 8.83 15.33
N LYS A 338 4.81 9.09 15.47
CA LYS A 338 4.04 9.86 14.50
C LYS A 338 4.46 11.33 14.42
N LYS A 339 4.90 11.95 15.51
CA LYS A 339 5.35 13.35 15.54
C LYS A 339 6.79 13.56 15.11
N ARG A 340 7.68 12.58 15.31
CA ARG A 340 9.12 12.81 15.25
C ARG A 340 9.90 11.87 14.35
N TRP A 341 9.41 10.67 14.07
CA TRP A 341 10.28 9.66 13.50
C TRP A 341 9.72 8.91 12.28
N PHE A 342 8.45 8.51 12.30
CA PHE A 342 7.95 7.53 11.35
C PHE A 342 7.27 8.19 10.15
N PHE A 343 7.81 7.99 8.92
CA PHE A 343 7.22 8.36 7.63
C PHE A 343 6.80 9.83 7.46
N GLY A 344 7.45 10.78 8.16
CA GLY A 344 7.07 12.18 8.06
C GLY A 344 5.66 12.49 8.57
N PHE A 345 5.16 11.72 9.51
CA PHE A 345 3.84 11.92 10.11
C PHE A 345 3.66 13.26 10.84
N GLY A 346 4.69 14.07 10.91
CA GLY A 346 4.61 15.47 11.35
C GLY A 346 4.32 16.47 10.22
N ALA A 347 4.11 16.01 8.98
CA ALA A 347 4.03 16.88 7.82
C ALA A 347 2.80 17.82 7.80
N TYR A 348 1.79 17.57 8.60
CA TYR A 348 0.68 18.51 8.79
C TYR A 348 0.88 19.44 10.00
N GLY A 349 2.07 19.44 10.64
CA GLY A 349 2.51 20.42 11.64
C GLY A 349 1.67 20.46 12.89
#